data_fdfdcf6b4d4a57dcedafc482fa551881
#
_entry.id   fdfdcf6b4d4a57dcedafc482fa551881
#
_cell.length_a   1.000
_cell.length_b   1.000
_cell.length_c   1.000
_cell.angle_alpha   90.00
_cell.angle_beta   90.00
_cell.angle_gamma   90.00
#
_symmetry.space_group_name_H-M   'P 1'
#
loop_
_entity.id
_entity.type
_entity.pdbx_description
1 polymer ?
#
loop_
_entity_poly.entity_id
_entity_poly.type
_entity_poly.pdbx_seq_one_letter_code
_entity_poly.pdbx_strand_id
1 'polypeptide(L)'
;MRFYELPPEVENKIRDTDSRPFVRVVFELADGDVYIPDSDILECVATSYKTEAGGNVNCGELLLKDLYDVEHNAEYTTGLGVQIWYCFGNRETTFYRFHLFVDDNGFQSQETGYLYKTTRVRLIDLSSKLDDTKLQHNWTDAEIFVHAKVSDRQHPENSLVHLIAARGGINASEINCGSLPFDVPYVVVAGSAWKELCALAKAYDAVVECGKDLTLSFIESPYDTENEYSEESCIELTETDITHYRFFSNNDKYANSIRLKYTRYVQTERQELWSYSDAPVWYDEDMKSYYPFSDDSRKIICDNDYQAIYTAKNDEGKTRNVVYADELTTEEEFIDKMEVTGKDKPVIIQYDTTTYKDRAIVQLGRNGKLIGLRKASITGRAIISETNYSIFVKDDSEIAVRGQIVKNVTSRFLSDDLFEDEPFCQRRAKDLLHECLNCKGAYYLTTYLPLIHARVGAFMDIRLNKDSAFKKVRIDELTFRYKKEEPFSSEIWVTRV
;
A
#
# COMPACT_ATOMS: atom_id res chain seq x y z
N MET A 1 10.96 -15.09 -4.81
CA MET A 1 10.35 -16.42 -5.04
C MET A 1 9.14 -16.23 -5.90
N ARG A 2 9.10 -16.87 -7.06
CA ARG A 2 8.02 -16.70 -8.06
C ARG A 2 6.92 -17.74 -7.91
N PHE A 3 7.23 -18.87 -7.30
CA PHE A 3 6.31 -19.98 -7.05
C PHE A 3 6.46 -20.44 -5.61
N TYR A 4 5.44 -21.11 -5.09
CA TYR A 4 5.60 -21.83 -3.84
C TYR A 4 6.46 -23.08 -4.07
N GLU A 5 7.40 -23.33 -3.19
CA GLU A 5 8.18 -24.55 -3.24
C GLU A 5 7.24 -25.75 -3.00
N LEU A 6 7.27 -26.69 -3.92
CA LEU A 6 6.55 -27.93 -3.81
C LEU A 6 7.43 -28.99 -3.11
N PRO A 7 6.88 -29.73 -2.17
CA PRO A 7 7.52 -30.96 -1.76
C PRO A 7 7.67 -31.88 -2.98
N PRO A 8 8.80 -32.59 -3.17
CA PRO A 8 9.04 -33.45 -4.34
C PRO A 8 7.94 -34.50 -4.57
N GLU A 9 7.30 -34.93 -3.51
CA GLU A 9 6.19 -35.88 -3.55
C GLU A 9 4.94 -35.28 -4.20
N VAL A 10 4.69 -33.98 -3.97
CA VAL A 10 3.57 -33.24 -4.56
C VAL A 10 3.88 -32.93 -6.05
N GLU A 11 5.11 -32.53 -6.35
CA GLU A 11 5.53 -32.21 -7.71
C GLU A 11 5.33 -33.41 -8.65
N ASN A 12 5.73 -34.60 -8.22
CA ASN A 12 5.53 -35.83 -8.98
C ASN A 12 4.06 -36.15 -9.22
N LYS A 13 3.17 -35.74 -8.31
CA LYS A 13 1.73 -36.03 -8.38
C LYS A 13 0.94 -35.03 -9.21
N ILE A 14 1.40 -33.80 -9.37
CA ILE A 14 0.69 -32.77 -10.14
C ILE A 14 0.52 -33.17 -11.60
N ARG A 15 1.52 -33.84 -12.18
CA ARG A 15 1.51 -34.30 -13.59
C ARG A 15 0.94 -35.70 -13.78
N ASP A 16 0.63 -36.39 -12.68
CA ASP A 16 0.04 -37.73 -12.73
C ASP A 16 -1.47 -37.60 -13.00
N THR A 17 -1.88 -37.98 -14.22
CA THR A 17 -3.28 -37.89 -14.65
C THR A 17 -4.24 -38.73 -13.83
N ASP A 18 -3.76 -39.71 -13.09
CA ASP A 18 -4.57 -40.57 -12.24
C ASP A 18 -4.73 -40.04 -10.81
N SER A 19 -3.89 -39.07 -10.42
CA SER A 19 -3.97 -38.45 -9.09
C SER A 19 -4.88 -37.23 -9.12
N ARG A 20 -6.15 -37.45 -8.89
CA ARG A 20 -7.10 -36.32 -8.69
C ARG A 20 -6.86 -35.70 -7.33
N PRO A 21 -6.55 -34.38 -7.27
CA PRO A 21 -6.46 -33.71 -5.98
C PRO A 21 -7.85 -33.60 -5.35
N PHE A 22 -7.91 -33.77 -4.05
CA PHE A 22 -9.06 -33.43 -3.24
C PHE A 22 -8.66 -32.38 -2.21
N VAL A 23 -9.65 -31.73 -1.62
CA VAL A 23 -9.45 -30.61 -0.72
C VAL A 23 -9.68 -31.07 0.71
N ARG A 24 -8.78 -30.68 1.61
CA ARG A 24 -8.98 -30.76 3.06
C ARG A 24 -9.22 -29.36 3.59
N VAL A 25 -10.28 -29.22 4.38
CA VAL A 25 -10.64 -27.97 5.04
C VAL A 25 -10.56 -28.16 6.55
N VAL A 26 -9.93 -27.18 7.22
CA VAL A 26 -9.77 -27.19 8.68
C VAL A 26 -10.28 -25.84 9.19
N PHE A 27 -11.22 -25.87 10.13
CA PHE A 27 -11.65 -24.69 10.88
C PHE A 27 -10.90 -24.62 12.20
N GLU A 28 -10.35 -23.45 12.52
CA GLU A 28 -9.59 -23.18 13.74
C GLU A 28 -10.53 -22.67 14.84
N LEU A 29 -11.17 -23.59 15.56
CA LEU A 29 -12.04 -23.25 16.67
C LEU A 29 -11.26 -23.00 17.96
N ALA A 30 -11.87 -22.30 18.91
CA ALA A 30 -11.25 -21.99 20.20
C ALA A 30 -10.87 -23.25 20.98
N ASP A 31 -11.66 -24.30 20.87
CA ASP A 31 -11.44 -25.58 21.54
C ASP A 31 -10.53 -26.57 20.77
N GLY A 32 -10.05 -26.14 19.59
CA GLY A 32 -9.15 -26.92 18.74
C GLY A 32 -9.63 -27.07 17.30
N ASP A 33 -8.73 -27.47 16.43
CA ASP A 33 -8.94 -27.56 15.00
C ASP A 33 -9.98 -28.64 14.64
N VAL A 34 -10.95 -28.28 13.79
CA VAL A 34 -11.98 -29.19 13.29
C VAL A 34 -11.75 -29.47 11.80
N TYR A 35 -11.52 -30.76 11.51
CA TYR A 35 -11.37 -31.26 10.15
C TYR A 35 -12.73 -31.58 9.55
N ILE A 36 -13.05 -30.95 8.43
CA ILE A 36 -14.27 -31.26 7.69
C ILE A 36 -14.06 -32.53 6.88
N PRO A 37 -14.90 -33.55 7.08
CA PRO A 37 -14.82 -34.78 6.29
C PRO A 37 -14.96 -34.51 4.79
N ASP A 38 -14.17 -35.18 3.95
CA ASP A 38 -14.22 -35.01 2.48
C ASP A 38 -15.62 -35.31 1.91
N SER A 39 -16.36 -36.22 2.58
CA SER A 39 -17.75 -36.52 2.22
C SER A 39 -18.68 -35.34 2.32
N ASP A 40 -18.31 -34.34 3.12
CA ASP A 40 -19.12 -33.18 3.46
C ASP A 40 -18.70 -31.93 2.71
N ILE A 41 -17.55 -31.93 2.01
CA ILE A 41 -17.12 -30.87 1.09
C ILE A 41 -17.75 -31.13 -0.28
N LEU A 42 -18.72 -30.31 -0.67
CA LEU A 42 -19.39 -30.40 -1.97
C LEU A 42 -18.66 -29.59 -3.03
N GLU A 43 -18.20 -28.39 -2.66
CA GLU A 43 -17.44 -27.50 -3.55
C GLU A 43 -16.46 -26.67 -2.71
N CYS A 44 -15.28 -26.43 -3.25
CA CYS A 44 -14.31 -25.47 -2.75
C CYS A 44 -13.76 -24.68 -3.93
N VAL A 45 -13.96 -23.36 -3.89
CA VAL A 45 -13.39 -22.42 -4.85
C VAL A 45 -12.47 -21.50 -4.08
N ALA A 46 -11.21 -21.42 -4.50
CA ALA A 46 -10.24 -20.49 -3.93
C ALA A 46 -9.57 -19.70 -5.03
N THR A 47 -9.55 -18.39 -4.91
CA THR A 47 -9.06 -17.47 -5.92
C THR A 47 -7.97 -16.58 -5.34
N SER A 48 -6.88 -16.44 -6.07
CA SER A 48 -5.84 -15.43 -5.86
C SER A 48 -5.86 -14.47 -7.05
N TYR A 49 -5.91 -13.17 -6.80
CA TYR A 49 -5.95 -12.18 -7.88
C TYR A 49 -5.24 -10.88 -7.49
N LYS A 50 -4.76 -10.16 -8.51
CA LYS A 50 -4.17 -8.84 -8.34
C LYS A 50 -5.28 -7.79 -8.38
N THR A 51 -5.37 -6.99 -7.33
CA THR A 51 -6.32 -5.87 -7.28
C THR A 51 -5.84 -4.71 -8.17
N GLU A 52 -6.75 -3.83 -8.58
CA GLU A 52 -6.39 -2.59 -9.27
C GLU A 52 -5.47 -1.68 -8.43
N ALA A 53 -5.58 -1.78 -7.13
CA ALA A 53 -4.73 -1.05 -6.19
C ALA A 53 -3.28 -1.53 -6.18
N GLY A 54 -3.00 -2.75 -6.66
CA GLY A 54 -1.65 -3.30 -6.80
C GLY A 54 -1.29 -4.42 -5.83
N GLY A 55 -2.15 -4.74 -4.85
CA GLY A 55 -1.95 -5.87 -3.93
C GLY A 55 -2.53 -7.18 -4.46
N ASN A 56 -1.97 -8.30 -4.05
CA ASN A 56 -2.53 -9.62 -4.30
C ASN A 56 -3.44 -10.02 -3.14
N VAL A 57 -4.63 -10.47 -3.46
CA VAL A 57 -5.67 -10.86 -2.50
C VAL A 57 -6.08 -12.30 -2.74
N ASN A 58 -6.37 -13.02 -1.66
CA ASN A 58 -6.94 -14.35 -1.72
C ASN A 58 -8.37 -14.33 -1.16
N CYS A 59 -9.26 -15.05 -1.80
CA CYS A 59 -10.61 -15.26 -1.29
C CYS A 59 -11.07 -16.68 -1.61
N GLY A 60 -12.17 -17.11 -1.02
CA GLY A 60 -12.69 -18.43 -1.27
C GLY A 60 -14.17 -18.57 -0.96
N GLU A 61 -14.73 -19.67 -1.44
CA GLU A 61 -16.08 -20.08 -1.13
C GLU A 61 -16.10 -21.60 -0.94
N LEU A 62 -16.72 -22.04 0.13
CA LEU A 62 -16.98 -23.45 0.41
C LEU A 62 -18.47 -23.70 0.33
N LEU A 63 -18.84 -24.83 -0.24
CA LEU A 63 -20.18 -25.40 -0.12
C LEU A 63 -20.03 -26.73 0.62
N LEU A 64 -20.60 -26.80 1.81
CA LEU A 64 -20.50 -27.94 2.71
C LEU A 64 -21.87 -28.59 2.83
N LYS A 65 -21.90 -29.90 3.01
CA LYS A 65 -23.08 -30.54 3.57
C LYS A 65 -23.24 -30.01 4.99
N ASP A 66 -24.46 -30.06 5.47
CA ASP A 66 -24.87 -29.61 6.78
C ASP A 66 -23.72 -29.58 7.82
N LEU A 67 -23.15 -28.36 8.03
CA LEU A 67 -22.34 -28.13 9.20
C LEU A 67 -23.30 -28.13 10.38
N TYR A 68 -23.20 -29.18 11.19
CA TYR A 68 -24.04 -29.36 12.35
C TYR A 68 -24.17 -28.05 13.13
N ASP A 69 -25.37 -27.48 13.06
CA ASP A 69 -25.81 -26.48 14.00
C ASP A 69 -25.03 -25.15 13.99
N VAL A 70 -24.54 -24.73 12.79
CA VAL A 70 -23.90 -23.38 12.64
C VAL A 70 -24.77 -22.28 13.24
N GLU A 71 -26.10 -22.44 13.21
CA GLU A 71 -27.03 -21.45 13.76
C GLU A 71 -27.03 -21.41 15.29
N HIS A 72 -26.63 -22.49 15.95
CA HIS A 72 -26.65 -22.61 17.42
C HIS A 72 -25.28 -22.76 18.04
N ASN A 73 -24.23 -22.99 17.25
CA ASN A 73 -22.87 -23.12 17.76
C ASN A 73 -22.17 -21.76 17.70
N ALA A 74 -21.98 -21.14 18.86
CA ALA A 74 -21.33 -19.84 19.02
C ALA A 74 -19.85 -19.81 18.56
N GLU A 75 -19.24 -20.97 18.30
CA GLU A 75 -17.86 -21.08 17.83
C GLU A 75 -17.72 -20.77 16.34
N TYR A 76 -18.79 -20.99 15.53
CA TYR A 76 -18.79 -20.65 14.11
C TYR A 76 -19.11 -19.16 13.91
N THR A 77 -18.12 -18.34 14.10
CA THR A 77 -18.23 -16.88 14.04
C THR A 77 -17.53 -16.30 12.82
N THR A 78 -17.84 -15.04 12.52
CA THR A 78 -17.07 -14.24 11.56
C THR A 78 -15.62 -14.09 12.04
N GLY A 79 -14.68 -14.07 11.11
CA GLY A 79 -13.26 -13.99 11.43
C GLY A 79 -12.60 -15.30 11.86
N LEU A 80 -13.34 -16.42 11.87
CA LEU A 80 -12.80 -17.74 12.15
C LEU A 80 -11.75 -18.13 11.10
N GLY A 81 -10.59 -18.64 11.53
CA GLY A 81 -9.53 -19.14 10.65
C GLY A 81 -9.94 -20.40 9.90
N VAL A 82 -9.60 -20.47 8.62
CA VAL A 82 -9.89 -21.60 7.75
C VAL A 82 -8.67 -21.94 6.91
N GLN A 83 -8.15 -23.13 7.09
CA GLN A 83 -7.04 -23.63 6.30
C GLN A 83 -7.55 -24.49 5.14
N ILE A 84 -7.00 -24.29 3.94
CA ILE A 84 -7.30 -25.09 2.76
C ILE A 84 -6.02 -25.78 2.28
N TRP A 85 -6.11 -27.10 2.23
CA TRP A 85 -5.05 -28.00 1.82
C TRP A 85 -5.46 -28.77 0.57
N TYR A 86 -4.53 -28.94 -0.35
CA TYR A 86 -4.70 -29.84 -1.51
C TYR A 86 -3.99 -31.15 -1.22
N CYS A 87 -4.69 -32.24 -1.40
CA CYS A 87 -4.23 -33.58 -1.06
C CYS A 87 -4.21 -34.45 -2.31
N PHE A 88 -3.23 -35.32 -2.42
CA PHE A 88 -3.01 -36.17 -3.60
C PHE A 88 -2.91 -37.65 -3.18
N GLY A 89 -3.41 -38.52 -4.06
CA GLY A 89 -3.29 -39.99 -3.87
C GLY A 89 -3.97 -40.51 -2.61
N ASN A 90 -3.20 -41.08 -1.71
CA ASN A 90 -3.67 -41.73 -0.47
C ASN A 90 -3.92 -40.74 0.69
N ARG A 91 -4.00 -39.44 0.45
CA ARG A 91 -4.19 -38.37 1.45
C ARG A 91 -2.96 -38.01 2.31
N GLU A 92 -1.85 -38.67 2.13
CA GLU A 92 -0.62 -38.41 2.88
C GLU A 92 0.16 -37.28 2.26
N THR A 93 0.13 -37.17 0.91
CA THR A 93 0.78 -36.10 0.17
C THR A 93 -0.11 -34.86 0.18
N THR A 94 0.24 -33.87 0.97
CA THR A 94 -0.58 -32.68 1.18
C THR A 94 0.21 -31.40 0.91
N PHE A 95 -0.48 -30.39 0.39
CA PHE A 95 0.08 -29.06 0.19
C PHE A 95 -0.83 -28.01 0.79
N TYR A 96 -0.37 -27.31 1.84
CA TYR A 96 -1.04 -26.18 2.46
C TYR A 96 -0.94 -24.97 1.57
N ARG A 97 -2.09 -24.42 1.15
CA ARG A 97 -2.11 -23.36 0.16
C ARG A 97 -2.70 -22.06 0.66
N PHE A 98 -3.82 -22.11 1.39
CA PHE A 98 -4.53 -20.92 1.84
C PHE A 98 -4.83 -20.95 3.32
N HIS A 99 -4.63 -19.81 3.98
CA HIS A 99 -5.19 -19.47 5.26
C HIS A 99 -6.13 -18.28 5.05
N LEU A 100 -7.41 -18.52 5.22
CA LEU A 100 -8.46 -17.54 5.00
C LEU A 100 -9.27 -17.37 6.27
N PHE A 101 -10.16 -16.40 6.28
CA PHE A 101 -11.05 -16.13 7.39
C PHE A 101 -12.48 -16.09 6.91
N VAL A 102 -13.40 -16.51 7.75
CA VAL A 102 -14.83 -16.38 7.46
C VAL A 102 -15.21 -14.91 7.41
N ASP A 103 -15.83 -14.49 6.32
CA ASP A 103 -16.31 -13.14 6.09
C ASP A 103 -17.48 -12.76 7.02
N ASP A 104 -17.80 -11.48 7.16
CA ASP A 104 -18.86 -10.97 8.05
C ASP A 104 -20.26 -11.56 7.81
N ASN A 105 -20.56 -11.95 6.58
CA ASN A 105 -21.76 -12.69 6.20
C ASN A 105 -21.44 -14.11 5.74
N GLY A 106 -20.39 -14.70 6.34
CA GLY A 106 -19.73 -15.87 5.80
C GLY A 106 -20.49 -17.17 5.85
N PHE A 107 -21.34 -17.39 6.84
CA PHE A 107 -22.12 -18.61 6.92
C PHE A 107 -23.54 -18.39 6.41
N GLN A 108 -23.94 -19.12 5.35
CA GLN A 108 -25.27 -19.06 4.78
C GLN A 108 -25.81 -20.49 4.68
N SER A 109 -26.76 -20.82 5.54
CA SER A 109 -27.45 -22.11 5.48
C SER A 109 -28.60 -22.04 4.48
N GLN A 110 -28.71 -23.03 3.62
CA GLN A 110 -29.78 -23.16 2.65
C GLN A 110 -30.36 -24.57 2.73
N GLU A 111 -31.66 -24.67 2.95
CA GLU A 111 -32.41 -25.92 2.82
C GLU A 111 -32.87 -26.10 1.38
N THR A 112 -32.39 -27.15 0.74
CA THR A 112 -32.80 -27.50 -0.62
C THR A 112 -33.64 -28.77 -0.56
N GLY A 113 -34.97 -28.63 -0.39
CA GLY A 113 -35.90 -29.73 -0.26
C GLY A 113 -35.83 -30.43 1.11
N TYR A 114 -36.61 -31.50 1.27
CA TYR A 114 -36.75 -32.20 2.55
C TYR A 114 -35.53 -33.03 3.02
N LEU A 115 -34.42 -33.04 2.28
CA LEU A 115 -33.36 -34.02 2.54
C LEU A 115 -31.92 -33.46 2.62
N TYR A 116 -31.68 -32.22 2.21
CA TYR A 116 -30.30 -31.70 2.20
C TYR A 116 -30.25 -30.25 2.67
N LYS A 117 -29.67 -30.05 3.81
CA LYS A 117 -29.19 -28.73 4.27
C LYS A 117 -27.76 -28.57 3.77
N THR A 118 -27.44 -27.45 3.17
CA THR A 118 -26.09 -27.07 2.75
C THR A 118 -25.70 -25.78 3.41
N THR A 119 -24.43 -25.65 3.73
CA THR A 119 -23.87 -24.42 4.28
C THR A 119 -22.85 -23.87 3.29
N ARG A 120 -23.07 -22.63 2.84
CA ARG A 120 -22.10 -21.88 2.06
C ARG A 120 -21.28 -21.01 2.99
N VAL A 121 -19.95 -21.05 2.84
CA VAL A 121 -19.02 -20.25 3.64
C VAL A 121 -18.20 -19.38 2.72
N ARG A 122 -18.26 -18.05 2.91
CA ARG A 122 -17.42 -17.11 2.21
C ARG A 122 -16.15 -16.83 3.01
N LEU A 123 -15.03 -16.79 2.32
CA LEU A 123 -13.71 -16.68 2.90
C LEU A 123 -12.95 -15.48 2.30
N ILE A 124 -12.28 -14.77 3.16
CA ILE A 124 -11.43 -13.62 2.84
C ILE A 124 -10.05 -13.81 3.47
N ASP A 125 -9.04 -13.18 2.93
CA ASP A 125 -7.70 -13.21 3.54
C ASP A 125 -7.46 -12.05 4.52
N LEU A 126 -6.27 -12.00 5.08
CA LEU A 126 -5.84 -10.97 6.03
C LEU A 126 -5.90 -9.55 5.42
N SER A 127 -5.78 -9.41 4.08
CA SER A 127 -5.86 -8.10 3.41
C SER A 127 -7.20 -7.41 3.64
N SER A 128 -8.29 -8.17 3.68
CA SER A 128 -9.62 -7.64 3.98
C SER A 128 -9.72 -7.11 5.40
N LYS A 129 -9.08 -7.78 6.37
CA LYS A 129 -8.98 -7.27 7.75
C LYS A 129 -8.16 -5.99 7.83
N LEU A 130 -7.08 -5.89 7.04
CA LEU A 130 -6.25 -4.70 6.94
C LEU A 130 -6.95 -3.54 6.22
N ASP A 131 -7.95 -3.82 5.38
CA ASP A 131 -8.77 -2.81 4.70
C ASP A 131 -9.97 -2.37 5.55
N ASP A 132 -10.34 -3.14 6.58
CA ASP A 132 -11.45 -2.77 7.47
C ASP A 132 -11.03 -1.68 8.46
N THR A 133 -11.47 -0.46 8.19
CA THR A 133 -11.22 0.70 9.05
C THR A 133 -11.93 0.62 10.40
N LYS A 134 -12.95 -0.23 10.57
CA LYS A 134 -13.71 -0.37 11.82
C LYS A 134 -12.94 -1.10 12.91
N LEU A 135 -12.03 -1.99 12.53
CA LEU A 135 -11.19 -2.74 13.46
C LEU A 135 -9.97 -1.93 13.95
N GLN A 136 -9.69 -0.82 13.32
CA GLN A 136 -8.50 -0.03 13.56
C GLN A 136 -8.83 1.14 14.49
N HIS A 137 -8.43 1.02 15.74
CA HIS A 137 -8.83 1.89 16.83
C HIS A 137 -8.47 3.39 16.72
N ASN A 138 -7.70 3.86 15.73
CA ASN A 138 -7.23 5.25 15.66
C ASN A 138 -7.13 5.81 14.22
N TRP A 139 -8.01 5.45 13.31
CA TRP A 139 -7.90 5.81 11.89
C TRP A 139 -8.48 7.18 11.49
N THR A 140 -9.01 7.93 12.41
CA THR A 140 -9.59 9.26 12.11
C THR A 140 -8.53 10.32 11.82
N ASP A 141 -7.29 10.12 12.28
CA ASP A 141 -6.24 11.10 12.13
C ASP A 141 -5.18 10.66 11.13
N ALA A 142 -4.93 11.51 10.15
CA ALA A 142 -3.82 11.34 9.22
C ALA A 142 -2.49 11.34 10.00
N GLU A 143 -1.64 10.36 9.71
CA GLU A 143 -0.33 10.23 10.32
C GLU A 143 0.76 10.67 9.35
N ILE A 144 1.71 11.44 9.86
CA ILE A 144 2.81 11.99 9.07
C ILE A 144 4.06 11.16 9.37
N PHE A 145 4.66 10.63 8.32
CA PHE A 145 5.97 9.99 8.39
C PHE A 145 6.99 10.83 7.65
N VAL A 146 8.16 11.00 8.27
CA VAL A 146 9.28 11.77 7.72
C VAL A 146 10.54 10.94 7.77
N HIS A 147 11.41 11.12 6.76
CA HIS A 147 12.72 10.43 6.67
C HIS A 147 12.63 8.91 6.81
N ALA A 148 11.53 8.33 6.34
CA ALA A 148 11.35 6.89 6.35
C ALA A 148 11.84 6.28 5.04
N LYS A 149 12.33 5.03 5.11
CA LYS A 149 12.61 4.22 3.93
C LYS A 149 11.36 3.50 3.47
N VAL A 150 11.29 3.14 2.21
CA VAL A 150 10.17 2.35 1.68
C VAL A 150 10.04 1.05 2.47
N SER A 151 11.11 0.25 2.52
CA SER A 151 11.19 -0.90 3.41
C SER A 151 12.62 -1.09 3.92
N ASP A 152 12.75 -1.39 5.21
CA ASP A 152 14.01 -1.73 5.86
C ASP A 152 13.76 -2.84 6.87
N ARG A 153 14.26 -4.03 6.57
CA ARG A 153 14.11 -5.19 7.45
C ARG A 153 14.94 -5.08 8.73
N GLN A 154 16.06 -4.36 8.67
CA GLN A 154 16.96 -4.23 9.81
C GLN A 154 16.50 -3.14 10.77
N HIS A 155 15.82 -2.11 10.26
CA HIS A 155 15.31 -0.97 10.99
C HIS A 155 13.80 -0.79 10.76
N PRO A 156 12.94 -1.67 11.32
CA PRO A 156 11.49 -1.61 11.15
C PRO A 156 10.89 -0.26 11.56
N GLU A 157 11.48 0.42 12.54
CA GLU A 157 11.06 1.72 13.05
C GLU A 157 11.18 2.85 12.01
N ASN A 158 12.00 2.67 10.97
CA ASN A 158 12.21 3.62 9.89
C ASN A 158 11.59 3.14 8.56
N SER A 159 10.90 2.03 8.57
CA SER A 159 10.33 1.39 7.37
C SER A 159 8.86 1.72 7.22
N LEU A 160 8.47 2.36 6.12
CA LEU A 160 7.06 2.67 5.84
C LEU A 160 6.17 1.42 5.80
N VAL A 161 6.69 0.32 5.24
CA VAL A 161 5.96 -0.96 5.22
C VAL A 161 5.59 -1.39 6.63
N HIS A 162 6.55 -1.35 7.57
CA HIS A 162 6.31 -1.74 8.96
C HIS A 162 5.39 -0.73 9.69
N LEU A 163 5.64 0.56 9.49
CA LEU A 163 4.85 1.62 10.12
C LEU A 163 3.38 1.57 9.66
N ILE A 164 3.13 1.40 8.36
CA ILE A 164 1.78 1.28 7.83
C ILE A 164 1.12 -0.03 8.28
N ALA A 165 1.84 -1.16 8.24
CA ALA A 165 1.31 -2.45 8.66
C ALA A 165 0.98 -2.49 10.16
N ALA A 166 1.80 -1.85 11.00
CA ALA A 166 1.56 -1.74 12.45
C ALA A 166 0.25 -1.01 12.76
N ARG A 167 -0.14 -0.01 11.96
CA ARG A 167 -1.45 0.62 12.07
C ARG A 167 -2.59 -0.37 11.82
N GLY A 168 -2.40 -1.34 10.96
CA GLY A 168 -3.33 -2.45 10.72
C GLY A 168 -3.27 -3.56 11.77
N GLY A 169 -2.44 -3.42 12.80
CA GLY A 169 -2.31 -4.40 13.88
C GLY A 169 -1.35 -5.56 13.55
N ILE A 170 -0.54 -5.45 12.50
CA ILE A 170 0.47 -6.46 12.15
C ILE A 170 1.77 -6.16 12.90
N ASN A 171 2.31 -7.16 13.57
CA ASN A 171 3.61 -7.03 14.25
C ASN A 171 4.78 -7.11 13.26
N ALA A 172 5.89 -6.50 13.59
CA ALA A 172 7.09 -6.50 12.73
C ALA A 172 7.61 -7.91 12.42
N SER A 173 7.42 -8.88 13.33
CA SER A 173 7.80 -10.28 13.13
C SER A 173 6.93 -11.02 12.11
N GLU A 174 5.75 -10.49 11.80
CA GLU A 174 4.79 -11.04 10.84
C GLU A 174 4.95 -10.42 9.45
N ILE A 175 5.98 -9.56 9.27
CA ILE A 175 6.24 -8.86 8.01
C ILE A 175 7.49 -9.46 7.36
N ASN A 176 7.33 -9.94 6.13
CA ASN A 176 8.41 -10.36 5.29
C ASN A 176 8.63 -9.33 4.17
N CYS A 177 9.61 -8.48 4.31
CA CYS A 177 9.95 -7.48 3.29
C CYS A 177 11.41 -7.59 2.87
N GLY A 178 11.68 -7.24 1.61
CA GLY A 178 13.02 -6.92 1.11
C GLY A 178 13.49 -5.57 1.66
N SER A 179 14.73 -5.20 1.38
CA SER A 179 15.23 -3.85 1.64
C SER A 179 15.10 -3.03 0.37
N LEU A 180 14.15 -2.10 0.36
CA LEU A 180 14.02 -1.05 -0.64
C LEU A 180 14.52 0.26 0.00
N PRO A 181 15.81 0.61 -0.22
CA PRO A 181 16.49 1.65 0.55
C PRO A 181 16.11 3.09 0.15
N PHE A 182 15.11 3.25 -0.71
CA PHE A 182 14.66 4.57 -1.17
C PHE A 182 14.08 5.37 -0.01
N ASP A 183 14.57 6.59 0.12
CA ASP A 183 14.09 7.51 1.15
C ASP A 183 12.79 8.18 0.70
N VAL A 184 11.81 8.19 1.60
CA VAL A 184 10.57 8.96 1.46
C VAL A 184 10.63 10.11 2.47
N PRO A 185 11.01 11.30 2.03
CA PRO A 185 11.26 12.42 2.95
C PRO A 185 10.03 12.82 3.75
N TYR A 186 8.84 12.71 3.13
CA TYR A 186 7.58 13.10 3.75
C TYR A 186 6.42 12.37 3.10
N VAL A 187 5.54 11.80 3.92
CA VAL A 187 4.28 11.23 3.44
C VAL A 187 3.19 11.34 4.50
N VAL A 188 1.96 11.58 4.06
CA VAL A 188 0.76 11.53 4.90
C VAL A 188 0.01 10.25 4.58
N VAL A 189 -0.19 9.42 5.60
CA VAL A 189 -0.95 8.16 5.53
C VAL A 189 -2.30 8.39 6.19
N ALA A 190 -3.38 8.28 5.43
CA ALA A 190 -4.74 8.59 5.89
C ALA A 190 -5.78 7.52 5.50
N GLY A 191 -5.37 6.47 4.80
CA GLY A 191 -6.23 5.39 4.34
C GLY A 191 -6.12 4.13 5.19
N SER A 192 -6.81 3.06 4.82
CA SER A 192 -6.62 1.75 5.44
C SER A 192 -5.21 1.23 5.18
N ALA A 193 -4.66 0.42 6.10
CA ALA A 193 -3.31 -0.12 5.97
C ALA A 193 -3.12 -0.84 4.64
N TRP A 194 -4.11 -1.61 4.21
CA TRP A 194 -4.05 -2.34 2.95
C TRP A 194 -3.96 -1.42 1.74
N LYS A 195 -4.83 -0.39 1.66
CA LYS A 195 -4.80 0.58 0.54
C LYS A 195 -3.50 1.36 0.48
N GLU A 196 -2.97 1.73 1.64
CA GLU A 196 -1.69 2.45 1.72
C GLU A 196 -0.52 1.56 1.30
N LEU A 197 -0.47 0.32 1.76
CA LEU A 197 0.54 -0.66 1.35
C LEU A 197 0.46 -0.96 -0.16
N CYS A 198 -0.74 -1.11 -0.71
CA CYS A 198 -0.93 -1.28 -2.15
C CYS A 198 -0.45 -0.06 -2.95
N ALA A 199 -0.74 1.16 -2.48
CA ALA A 199 -0.29 2.38 -3.12
C ALA A 199 1.23 2.54 -3.08
N LEU A 200 1.85 2.17 -1.94
CA LEU A 200 3.30 2.11 -1.78
C LEU A 200 3.92 1.07 -2.72
N ALA A 201 3.38 -0.14 -2.74
CA ALA A 201 3.84 -1.22 -3.63
C ALA A 201 3.79 -0.81 -5.11
N LYS A 202 2.69 -0.19 -5.52
CA LYS A 202 2.53 0.30 -6.90
C LYS A 202 3.51 1.40 -7.27
N ALA A 203 3.88 2.27 -6.32
CA ALA A 203 4.86 3.32 -6.55
C ALA A 203 6.26 2.74 -6.83
N TYR A 204 6.67 1.74 -6.08
CA TYR A 204 8.02 1.18 -6.09
C TYR A 204 8.15 -0.16 -6.81
N ASP A 205 7.18 -0.51 -7.65
CA ASP A 205 7.16 -1.78 -8.37
C ASP A 205 7.35 -2.99 -7.44
N ALA A 206 6.61 -3.00 -6.37
CA ALA A 206 6.58 -4.07 -5.41
C ALA A 206 5.24 -4.83 -5.46
N VAL A 207 5.21 -5.99 -4.84
CA VAL A 207 4.02 -6.79 -4.63
C VAL A 207 3.77 -6.89 -3.14
N VAL A 208 2.55 -6.55 -2.71
CA VAL A 208 2.08 -6.78 -1.36
C VAL A 208 1.04 -7.89 -1.37
N GLU A 209 1.20 -8.86 -0.48
CA GLU A 209 0.30 -9.99 -0.35
C GLU A 209 0.28 -10.54 1.07
N CYS A 210 -0.81 -11.21 1.44
CA CYS A 210 -0.91 -11.95 2.68
C CYS A 210 -0.65 -13.44 2.42
N GLY A 211 0.39 -13.97 3.07
CA GLY A 211 0.80 -15.35 2.95
C GLY A 211 -0.12 -16.32 3.70
N LYS A 212 0.04 -17.61 3.40
CA LYS A 212 -0.69 -18.71 4.05
C LYS A 212 -0.37 -18.91 5.54
N ASP A 213 0.72 -18.33 5.98
CA ASP A 213 1.22 -18.31 7.37
C ASP A 213 0.85 -17.02 8.11
N LEU A 214 -0.11 -16.27 7.57
CA LEU A 214 -0.57 -14.98 8.08
C LEU A 214 0.53 -13.90 8.09
N THR A 215 1.59 -14.09 7.33
CA THR A 215 2.62 -13.07 7.15
C THR A 215 2.22 -12.10 6.05
N LEU A 216 2.51 -10.81 6.28
CA LEU A 216 2.45 -9.79 5.25
C LEU A 216 3.76 -9.79 4.47
N SER A 217 3.70 -10.07 3.18
CA SER A 217 4.87 -10.00 2.30
C SER A 217 4.84 -8.72 1.49
N PHE A 218 5.96 -7.98 1.48
CA PHE A 218 6.19 -6.82 0.64
C PHE A 218 7.54 -7.01 -0.05
N ILE A 219 7.50 -7.42 -1.30
CA ILE A 219 8.68 -7.82 -2.06
C ILE A 219 8.72 -7.08 -3.40
N GLU A 220 9.93 -6.85 -3.92
CA GLU A 220 10.09 -6.33 -5.26
C GLU A 220 9.33 -7.18 -6.27
N SER A 221 8.72 -6.51 -7.23
CA SER A 221 8.07 -7.20 -8.33
C SER A 221 9.11 -8.08 -9.03
N PRO A 222 8.76 -9.32 -9.39
CA PRO A 222 9.65 -10.15 -10.20
C PRO A 222 9.82 -9.60 -11.63
N TYR A 223 9.19 -8.47 -11.94
CA TYR A 223 9.29 -7.82 -13.24
C TYR A 223 10.56 -6.97 -13.27
N ASP A 224 11.60 -7.53 -13.84
CA ASP A 224 12.82 -6.82 -14.19
C ASP A 224 12.90 -6.73 -15.71
N THR A 225 12.97 -5.51 -16.23
CA THR A 225 13.07 -5.28 -17.67
C THR A 225 14.40 -5.71 -18.27
N GLU A 226 15.43 -5.87 -17.45
CA GLU A 226 16.80 -6.17 -17.89
C GLU A 226 17.24 -7.60 -17.60
N ASN A 227 16.65 -8.26 -16.61
CA ASN A 227 16.98 -9.65 -16.31
C ASN A 227 16.11 -10.61 -17.11
N GLU A 228 16.73 -11.29 -18.05
CA GLU A 228 16.17 -12.49 -18.65
C GLU A 228 15.78 -13.48 -17.54
N TYR A 229 14.54 -13.91 -17.56
CA TYR A 229 14.03 -14.88 -16.60
C TYR A 229 14.91 -16.13 -16.64
N SER A 230 15.39 -16.60 -15.51
CA SER A 230 16.02 -17.91 -15.44
C SER A 230 14.99 -18.94 -15.91
N GLU A 231 15.29 -19.65 -16.96
CA GLU A 231 14.43 -20.64 -17.61
C GLU A 231 13.96 -21.75 -16.67
N GLU A 232 14.68 -21.95 -15.57
CA GLU A 232 14.51 -23.08 -14.63
C GLU A 232 13.25 -23.06 -13.75
N SER A 233 12.44 -22.01 -13.78
CA SER A 233 11.26 -21.90 -12.90
C SER A 233 9.94 -21.56 -13.58
N CYS A 234 9.86 -21.61 -14.92
CA CYS A 234 8.62 -21.36 -15.65
C CYS A 234 7.72 -22.60 -15.68
N ILE A 235 6.43 -22.39 -15.39
CA ILE A 235 5.41 -23.37 -15.73
C ILE A 235 5.21 -23.28 -17.23
N GLU A 236 5.31 -24.40 -17.91
CA GLU A 236 4.97 -24.54 -19.31
C GLU A 236 3.62 -25.24 -19.44
N LEU A 237 2.67 -24.60 -20.12
CA LEU A 237 1.40 -25.21 -20.49
C LEU A 237 1.33 -25.35 -22.02
N THR A 238 1.06 -26.57 -22.42
CA THR A 238 0.86 -26.91 -23.84
C THR A 238 -0.63 -27.03 -24.15
N GLU A 239 -0.97 -27.14 -25.42
CA GLU A 239 -2.37 -27.34 -25.83
C GLU A 239 -3.00 -28.62 -25.25
N THR A 240 -2.19 -29.63 -24.86
CA THR A 240 -2.68 -30.85 -24.22
C THR A 240 -3.05 -30.64 -22.75
N ASP A 241 -2.48 -29.63 -22.12
CA ASP A 241 -2.74 -29.28 -20.74
C ASP A 241 -3.93 -28.33 -20.62
N ILE A 242 -4.20 -27.55 -21.69
CA ILE A 242 -5.22 -26.50 -21.72
C ILE A 242 -6.52 -27.08 -22.29
N THR A 243 -7.55 -27.16 -21.48
CA THR A 243 -8.86 -27.68 -21.88
C THR A 243 -9.73 -26.65 -22.57
N HIS A 244 -9.58 -25.38 -22.20
CA HIS A 244 -10.28 -24.26 -22.81
C HIS A 244 -9.42 -23.01 -22.74
N TYR A 245 -9.48 -22.17 -23.79
CA TYR A 245 -8.90 -20.83 -23.76
C TYR A 245 -9.77 -19.82 -24.49
N ARG A 246 -9.68 -18.57 -24.04
CA ARG A 246 -10.28 -17.42 -24.72
C ARG A 246 -9.27 -16.28 -24.73
N PHE A 247 -9.11 -15.66 -25.89
CA PHE A 247 -8.29 -14.46 -26.03
C PHE A 247 -9.14 -13.21 -25.90
N PHE A 248 -8.63 -12.24 -25.16
CA PHE A 248 -9.20 -10.90 -25.01
C PHE A 248 -8.17 -9.88 -25.49
N SER A 249 -8.60 -9.01 -26.40
CA SER A 249 -7.83 -7.83 -26.75
C SER A 249 -8.02 -6.81 -25.64
N ASN A 250 -7.12 -6.81 -24.66
CA ASN A 250 -7.19 -5.88 -23.53
C ASN A 250 -6.49 -4.57 -23.89
N ASN A 251 -7.25 -3.63 -24.45
CA ASN A 251 -6.73 -2.30 -24.79
C ASN A 251 -6.69 -1.34 -23.60
N ASP A 252 -7.40 -1.63 -22.51
CA ASP A 252 -7.56 -0.70 -21.39
C ASP A 252 -6.26 -0.49 -20.60
N LYS A 253 -5.37 -1.49 -20.60
CA LYS A 253 -4.06 -1.40 -19.97
C LYS A 253 -2.96 -0.87 -20.90
N TYR A 254 -3.21 -0.85 -22.22
CA TYR A 254 -2.23 -0.41 -23.20
C TYR A 254 -2.06 1.10 -23.19
N ALA A 255 -0.83 1.56 -23.19
CA ALA A 255 -0.47 2.95 -23.45
C ALA A 255 0.92 3.01 -24.10
N ASN A 256 1.11 3.98 -24.97
CA ASN A 256 2.41 4.24 -25.63
C ASN A 256 3.04 5.55 -25.15
N SER A 257 2.46 6.15 -24.13
CA SER A 257 2.96 7.37 -23.48
C SER A 257 2.56 7.35 -22.00
N ILE A 258 3.50 7.62 -21.12
CA ILE A 258 3.28 7.73 -19.68
C ILE A 258 3.56 9.14 -19.24
N ARG A 259 2.63 9.72 -18.48
CA ARG A 259 2.86 10.95 -17.73
C ARG A 259 2.81 10.64 -16.25
N LEU A 260 3.98 10.60 -15.61
CA LEU A 260 4.13 10.40 -14.18
C LEU A 260 4.17 11.75 -13.47
N LYS A 261 3.26 11.96 -12.52
CA LYS A 261 3.21 13.16 -11.70
C LYS A 261 3.52 12.81 -10.25
N TYR A 262 4.38 13.61 -9.63
CA TYR A 262 4.75 13.43 -8.22
C TYR A 262 5.06 14.77 -7.58
N THR A 263 5.11 14.79 -6.26
CA THR A 263 5.54 15.95 -5.48
C THR A 263 6.92 15.66 -4.93
N ARG A 264 7.88 16.55 -5.23
CA ARG A 264 9.20 16.48 -4.64
C ARG A 264 9.16 17.14 -3.26
N TYR A 265 9.68 16.44 -2.27
CA TYR A 265 9.88 16.95 -0.92
C TYR A 265 11.37 17.14 -0.70
N VAL A 266 11.76 18.35 -0.27
CA VAL A 266 13.16 18.70 -0.05
C VAL A 266 13.34 19.17 1.38
N GLN A 267 14.31 18.58 2.07
CA GLN A 267 14.74 19.08 3.37
C GLN A 267 15.64 20.29 3.17
N THR A 268 15.36 21.34 3.93
CA THR A 268 16.17 22.56 3.90
C THR A 268 17.20 22.57 5.02
N GLU A 269 18.27 23.31 4.81
CA GLU A 269 19.13 23.73 5.91
C GLU A 269 18.33 24.57 6.92
N ARG A 270 18.87 24.69 8.13
CA ARG A 270 18.26 25.49 9.18
C ARG A 270 18.15 26.94 8.76
N GLN A 271 16.94 27.50 8.75
CA GLN A 271 16.65 28.87 8.33
C GLN A 271 15.48 29.46 9.11
N GLU A 272 15.25 30.78 8.93
CA GLU A 272 14.08 31.46 9.46
C GLU A 272 12.83 30.98 8.69
N LEU A 273 11.89 30.37 9.41
CA LEU A 273 10.65 29.84 8.85
C LEU A 273 9.49 30.81 8.95
N TRP A 274 9.55 31.69 9.94
CA TRP A 274 8.59 32.74 10.16
C TRP A 274 9.24 33.88 10.91
N SER A 275 8.88 35.11 10.57
CA SER A 275 9.24 36.27 11.35
C SER A 275 8.14 37.32 11.37
N TYR A 276 8.03 37.94 12.50
CA TYR A 276 7.21 39.12 12.70
C TYR A 276 8.15 40.36 12.75
N SER A 277 8.03 41.22 11.75
CA SER A 277 8.91 42.39 11.67
C SER A 277 8.16 43.67 11.28
N ASP A 278 6.82 43.65 11.27
CA ASP A 278 6.03 44.67 10.59
C ASP A 278 5.91 46.02 11.30
N ALA A 279 6.30 46.10 12.49
CA ALA A 279 6.62 47.35 13.19
C ALA A 279 6.82 47.00 14.65
N PRO A 280 7.80 47.63 15.29
CA PRO A 280 7.90 47.52 16.75
C PRO A 280 6.61 48.05 17.38
N VAL A 281 6.03 47.27 18.28
CA VAL A 281 4.90 47.73 19.07
C VAL A 281 5.40 48.36 20.36
N TRP A 282 4.79 49.41 20.77
CA TRP A 282 5.05 50.02 22.07
C TRP A 282 3.76 50.20 22.86
N TYR A 283 3.88 50.22 24.16
CA TYR A 283 2.77 50.41 25.09
C TYR A 283 2.66 51.87 25.50
N ASP A 284 1.50 52.44 25.28
CA ASP A 284 1.17 53.80 25.75
C ASP A 284 0.48 53.68 27.12
N GLU A 285 1.14 54.17 28.18
CA GLU A 285 0.62 54.11 29.52
C GLU A 285 -0.63 54.97 29.76
N ASP A 286 -0.72 56.09 29.00
CA ASP A 286 -1.87 57.00 29.16
C ASP A 286 -3.11 56.41 28.48
N MET A 287 -2.93 55.77 27.37
CA MET A 287 -4.02 55.16 26.62
C MET A 287 -4.26 53.69 27.03
N LYS A 288 -3.40 53.10 27.84
CA LYS A 288 -3.42 51.68 28.26
C LYS A 288 -3.54 50.72 27.05
N SER A 289 -2.85 51.08 25.97
CA SER A 289 -2.95 50.39 24.68
C SER A 289 -1.58 50.23 24.03
N TYR A 290 -1.45 49.19 23.18
CA TYR A 290 -0.25 48.97 22.39
C TYR A 290 -0.41 49.57 20.96
N TYR A 291 0.61 50.21 20.47
CA TYR A 291 0.63 50.80 19.15
C TYR A 291 1.81 50.31 18.35
N PRO A 292 1.63 50.04 17.02
CA PRO A 292 2.76 49.88 16.12
C PRO A 292 3.48 51.22 15.95
N PHE A 293 4.78 51.14 15.70
CA PHE A 293 5.64 52.35 15.54
C PHE A 293 5.40 53.13 14.26
N SER A 294 4.59 52.64 13.31
CA SER A 294 4.26 53.40 12.10
C SER A 294 2.98 54.21 12.29
N ASP A 295 3.02 55.45 11.88
CA ASP A 295 1.95 56.45 12.11
C ASP A 295 0.59 56.10 11.47
N ASP A 296 0.50 55.09 10.61
CA ASP A 296 -0.69 54.84 9.80
C ASP A 296 -1.59 53.68 10.17
N SER A 297 -1.23 52.86 11.18
CA SER A 297 -2.12 51.76 11.55
C SER A 297 -2.09 51.54 13.06
N ARG A 298 -3.00 52.19 13.76
CA ARG A 298 -3.33 51.90 15.18
C ARG A 298 -3.97 50.54 15.31
N LYS A 299 -3.22 49.48 14.94
CA LYS A 299 -3.67 48.14 15.16
C LYS A 299 -3.18 47.66 16.51
N ILE A 300 -4.10 47.60 17.43
CA ILE A 300 -3.83 47.00 18.74
C ILE A 300 -3.55 45.52 18.51
N ILE A 301 -2.33 45.10 18.80
CA ILE A 301 -1.97 43.66 18.79
C ILE A 301 -2.15 43.18 20.22
N CYS A 302 -3.37 42.82 20.58
CA CYS A 302 -3.73 42.29 21.89
C CYS A 302 -4.59 41.06 21.75
N ASP A 303 -4.27 40.03 22.50
CA ASP A 303 -5.11 38.88 22.83
C ASP A 303 -5.61 37.99 21.71
N ASN A 304 -5.02 38.01 20.50
CA ASN A 304 -5.39 37.12 19.44
C ASN A 304 -4.30 36.08 19.19
N ASP A 305 -4.71 34.83 19.12
CA ASP A 305 -3.86 33.74 18.65
C ASP A 305 -3.49 34.03 17.18
N TYR A 306 -2.21 34.13 16.92
CA TYR A 306 -1.67 34.42 15.59
C TYR A 306 -1.12 33.13 14.96
N GLN A 307 -1.61 32.78 13.75
CA GLN A 307 -1.08 31.64 13.03
C GLN A 307 0.20 32.04 12.26
N ALA A 308 1.33 31.58 12.76
CA ALA A 308 2.63 31.75 12.10
C ALA A 308 2.81 30.61 11.07
N ILE A 309 2.33 30.80 9.84
CA ILE A 309 2.50 29.82 8.76
C ILE A 309 3.96 29.82 8.33
N TYR A 310 4.57 28.65 8.32
CA TYR A 310 5.97 28.47 7.96
C TYR A 310 6.19 28.56 6.45
N THR A 311 7.23 29.26 6.09
CA THR A 311 7.77 29.30 4.73
C THR A 311 9.29 29.12 4.79
N ALA A 312 9.86 28.50 3.77
CA ALA A 312 11.29 28.31 3.68
C ALA A 312 11.78 28.57 2.24
N LYS A 313 13.05 28.90 2.09
CA LYS A 313 13.69 29.07 0.79
C LYS A 313 14.31 27.75 0.36
N ASN A 314 14.10 27.37 -0.89
CA ASN A 314 14.83 26.27 -1.50
C ASN A 314 16.24 26.72 -1.93
N ASP A 315 17.03 25.79 -2.49
CA ASP A 315 18.41 26.03 -2.94
C ASP A 315 18.51 27.11 -4.01
N GLU A 316 17.42 27.37 -4.76
CA GLU A 316 17.34 28.44 -5.74
C GLU A 316 16.94 29.82 -5.11
N GLY A 317 16.77 29.87 -3.80
CA GLY A 317 16.32 31.05 -3.06
C GLY A 317 14.83 31.36 -3.19
N LYS A 318 14.03 30.48 -3.78
CA LYS A 318 12.59 30.68 -3.95
C LYS A 318 11.84 30.25 -2.68
N THR A 319 10.93 31.10 -2.21
CA THR A 319 10.07 30.79 -1.06
C THR A 319 9.07 29.68 -1.41
N ARG A 320 8.94 28.71 -0.53
CA ARG A 320 8.05 27.54 -0.62
C ARG A 320 7.26 27.35 0.67
N ASN A 321 6.12 26.68 0.57
CA ASN A 321 5.35 26.27 1.72
C ASN A 321 6.04 25.11 2.44
N VAL A 322 6.12 25.20 3.75
CA VAL A 322 6.62 24.16 4.61
C VAL A 322 5.48 23.16 4.87
N VAL A 323 5.77 21.87 4.78
CA VAL A 323 4.83 20.79 5.11
C VAL A 323 5.16 20.13 6.45
N TYR A 324 6.43 20.26 6.86
CA TYR A 324 6.91 19.74 8.13
C TYR A 324 8.10 20.56 8.60
N ALA A 325 8.19 20.85 9.89
CA ALA A 325 9.33 21.50 10.49
C ALA A 325 9.71 20.85 11.80
N ASP A 326 11.00 20.81 12.06
CA ASP A 326 11.62 20.32 13.30
C ASP A 326 12.78 21.19 13.77
N GLU A 327 13.41 20.80 14.86
CA GLU A 327 14.51 21.55 15.48
C GLU A 327 14.17 23.04 15.66
N LEU A 328 12.92 23.34 16.04
CA LEU A 328 12.42 24.69 16.12
C LEU A 328 13.02 25.45 17.31
N THR A 329 13.45 26.69 17.04
CA THR A 329 13.87 27.64 18.05
C THR A 329 13.20 28.98 17.81
N THR A 330 12.92 29.69 18.89
CA THR A 330 12.29 31.00 18.88
C THR A 330 13.27 32.05 19.35
N GLU A 331 13.26 33.20 18.69
CA GLU A 331 14.10 34.34 19.05
C GLU A 331 13.27 35.61 19.04
N GLU A 332 13.49 36.48 20.03
CA GLU A 332 12.88 37.81 20.13
C GLU A 332 13.96 38.88 20.18
N GLU A 333 13.75 39.97 19.46
CA GLU A 333 14.56 41.17 19.51
C GLU A 333 13.72 42.32 20.06
N PHE A 334 14.20 42.93 21.13
CA PHE A 334 13.54 44.08 21.75
C PHE A 334 14.30 45.39 21.46
N ILE A 335 13.62 46.51 21.55
CA ILE A 335 14.24 47.82 21.34
C ILE A 335 15.02 48.24 22.59
N ASP A 336 16.35 48.41 22.44
CA ASP A 336 17.30 48.65 23.56
C ASP A 336 17.08 49.94 24.38
N LYS A 337 16.19 50.84 23.96
CA LYS A 337 16.06 52.18 24.56
C LYS A 337 14.85 52.40 25.41
N MET A 338 14.00 51.45 25.60
CA MET A 338 13.00 51.56 26.64
C MET A 338 13.57 51.00 27.94
N GLU A 339 14.21 51.91 28.73
CA GLU A 339 14.37 51.69 30.14
C GLU A 339 12.97 51.49 30.75
N VAL A 340 12.52 50.28 30.80
CA VAL A 340 11.36 49.92 31.59
C VAL A 340 11.79 50.03 33.03
N THR A 341 11.49 51.18 33.60
CA THR A 341 11.71 51.44 35.01
C THR A 341 10.96 50.36 35.82
N GLY A 342 11.70 49.40 36.14
CA GLY A 342 11.62 48.48 37.24
C GLY A 342 10.27 48.04 37.76
N LYS A 343 9.53 47.20 37.20
CA LYS A 343 8.66 46.19 37.82
C LYS A 343 7.90 45.30 36.83
N ASP A 344 7.67 45.77 35.63
CA ASP A 344 6.93 45.01 34.64
C ASP A 344 7.91 44.52 33.57
N LYS A 345 8.46 43.32 33.77
CA LYS A 345 9.19 42.65 32.69
C LYS A 345 8.23 42.48 31.51
N PRO A 346 8.65 42.86 30.31
CA PRO A 346 7.83 42.74 29.15
C PRO A 346 7.53 41.26 28.90
N VAL A 347 6.35 41.02 28.65
CA VAL A 347 5.64 40.10 27.86
C VAL A 347 6.30 38.80 27.50
N ILE A 348 5.60 37.84 27.88
CA ILE A 348 5.79 36.46 27.44
C ILE A 348 5.09 36.31 26.11
N ILE A 349 5.87 36.12 25.04
CA ILE A 349 5.38 35.55 23.79
C ILE A 349 5.28 34.04 24.04
N GLN A 350 4.11 33.51 23.86
CA GLN A 350 3.93 32.05 23.93
C GLN A 350 3.88 31.49 22.51
N TYR A 351 4.68 30.46 22.29
CA TYR A 351 4.71 29.74 21.00
C TYR A 351 4.26 28.32 21.22
N ASP A 352 3.18 27.93 20.59
CA ASP A 352 2.86 26.52 20.40
C ASP A 352 3.40 26.06 19.05
N THR A 353 4.57 25.43 19.10
CA THR A 353 5.26 24.83 17.93
C THR A 353 5.05 23.32 17.84
N THR A 354 4.27 22.74 18.74
CA THR A 354 4.13 21.29 18.87
C THR A 354 2.86 20.77 18.24
N THR A 355 1.78 21.55 18.29
CA THR A 355 0.46 21.14 17.78
C THR A 355 0.45 20.95 16.27
N TYR A 356 1.17 21.80 15.52
CA TYR A 356 1.24 21.73 14.06
C TYR A 356 2.68 21.64 13.59
N LYS A 357 2.88 20.99 12.44
CA LYS A 357 4.22 20.83 11.85
C LYS A 357 4.51 21.82 10.74
N ASP A 358 3.50 22.48 10.20
CA ASP A 358 3.56 23.46 9.11
C ASP A 358 3.40 24.91 9.59
N ARG A 359 3.12 25.11 10.86
CA ARG A 359 2.87 26.42 11.48
C ARG A 359 3.01 26.39 13.00
N ALA A 360 3.07 27.55 13.61
CA ALA A 360 2.92 27.71 15.05
C ALA A 360 1.71 28.57 15.39
N ILE A 361 1.20 28.43 16.60
CA ILE A 361 0.29 29.39 17.21
C ILE A 361 1.14 30.29 18.11
N VAL A 362 1.15 31.57 17.79
CA VAL A 362 1.88 32.60 18.54
C VAL A 362 0.89 33.45 19.29
N GLN A 363 1.02 33.51 20.62
CA GLN A 363 0.20 34.34 21.49
C GLN A 363 1.03 35.54 21.92
N LEU A 364 0.61 36.73 21.51
CA LEU A 364 1.26 37.98 21.82
C LEU A 364 0.46 38.66 22.94
N GLY A 365 1.10 38.95 24.07
CA GLY A 365 0.50 39.80 25.10
C GLY A 365 -0.48 39.16 26.05
N ARG A 366 -0.54 37.86 26.17
CA ARG A 366 -1.35 37.17 27.17
C ARG A 366 -0.76 37.36 28.57
N ASN A 367 -1.42 38.08 29.45
CA ASN A 367 -1.01 38.42 30.82
C ASN A 367 0.11 39.44 30.97
N GLY A 368 0.42 40.26 29.97
CA GLY A 368 1.47 41.25 30.09
C GLY A 368 1.41 42.36 29.06
N LYS A 369 2.27 43.33 29.23
CA LYS A 369 2.44 44.46 28.33
C LYS A 369 3.54 44.18 27.35
N LEU A 370 3.23 44.09 26.05
CA LEU A 370 4.23 44.04 24.98
C LEU A 370 4.90 45.39 24.86
N ILE A 371 6.12 45.51 25.31
CA ILE A 371 6.85 46.78 25.25
C ILE A 371 8.06 46.53 24.33
N GLY A 372 8.08 47.25 23.19
CA GLY A 372 9.27 47.37 22.38
C GLY A 372 9.73 46.08 21.66
N LEU A 373 8.84 45.16 21.33
CA LEU A 373 9.17 44.04 20.48
C LEU A 373 9.53 44.57 19.06
N ARG A 374 10.75 44.32 18.61
CA ARG A 374 11.23 44.67 17.29
C ARG A 374 11.07 43.55 16.30
N LYS A 375 11.39 42.33 16.71
CA LYS A 375 11.30 41.16 15.89
C LYS A 375 10.95 39.95 16.77
N ALA A 376 10.12 39.08 16.24
CA ALA A 376 9.96 37.73 16.73
C ALA A 376 10.16 36.78 15.55
N SER A 377 10.88 35.69 15.76
CA SER A 377 11.15 34.74 14.70
C SER A 377 11.16 33.31 15.18
N ILE A 378 10.83 32.41 14.27
CA ILE A 378 10.94 30.96 14.44
C ILE A 378 11.91 30.44 13.39
N THR A 379 12.95 29.79 13.85
CA THR A 379 14.00 29.20 13.02
C THR A 379 13.99 27.69 13.21
N GLY A 380 14.19 26.94 12.14
CA GLY A 380 14.22 25.48 12.19
C GLY A 380 14.65 24.85 10.88
N ARG A 381 14.66 23.55 10.83
CA ARG A 381 14.74 22.78 9.60
C ARG A 381 13.34 22.50 9.10
N ALA A 382 13.17 22.50 7.79
CA ALA A 382 11.87 22.29 7.19
C ALA A 382 11.93 21.32 6.02
N ILE A 383 10.83 20.61 5.82
CA ILE A 383 10.55 19.91 4.58
C ILE A 383 9.59 20.79 3.79
N ILE A 384 10.01 21.19 2.59
CA ILE A 384 9.21 21.97 1.66
C ILE A 384 8.67 21.08 0.56
N SER A 385 7.47 21.42 0.06
CA SER A 385 6.90 20.74 -1.09
C SER A 385 7.19 21.54 -2.36
N GLU A 386 7.79 20.87 -3.33
CA GLU A 386 7.92 21.34 -4.69
C GLU A 386 6.88 20.62 -5.54
N THR A 387 5.78 21.28 -5.84
CA THR A 387 4.64 20.69 -6.54
C THR A 387 4.84 20.72 -8.07
N ASN A 388 4.15 19.79 -8.77
CA ASN A 388 4.02 19.73 -10.23
C ASN A 388 5.22 19.22 -11.02
N TYR A 389 6.05 18.37 -10.44
CA TYR A 389 6.98 17.60 -11.25
C TYR A 389 6.21 16.61 -12.11
N SER A 390 6.52 16.57 -13.38
CA SER A 390 5.96 15.57 -14.28
C SER A 390 7.02 15.09 -15.25
N ILE A 391 7.15 13.79 -15.32
CA ILE A 391 7.99 13.09 -16.29
C ILE A 391 7.08 12.58 -17.39
N PHE A 392 7.49 12.76 -18.62
CA PHE A 392 6.78 12.29 -19.78
C PHE A 392 7.70 11.42 -20.62
N VAL A 393 7.36 10.13 -20.74
CA VAL A 393 8.05 9.15 -21.58
C VAL A 393 7.09 8.62 -22.63
N LYS A 394 7.61 8.28 -23.83
CA LYS A 394 6.80 7.85 -24.97
C LYS A 394 7.59 6.91 -25.87
N ASP A 395 6.88 6.10 -26.62
CA ASP A 395 7.40 5.31 -27.72
C ASP A 395 6.91 5.90 -29.05
N ASP A 396 7.83 6.56 -29.78
CA ASP A 396 7.49 7.23 -31.03
C ASP A 396 7.13 6.26 -32.15
N SER A 397 7.64 5.03 -32.13
CA SER A 397 7.34 3.99 -33.11
C SER A 397 5.90 3.47 -32.97
N GLU A 398 5.45 3.24 -31.75
CA GLU A 398 4.06 2.83 -31.49
C GLU A 398 3.08 4.00 -31.69
N ILE A 399 3.49 5.21 -31.40
CA ILE A 399 2.67 6.42 -31.68
C ILE A 399 2.44 6.59 -33.19
N ALA A 400 3.45 6.34 -34.01
CA ALA A 400 3.33 6.45 -35.48
C ALA A 400 2.30 5.44 -36.04
N VAL A 401 2.16 4.27 -35.39
CA VAL A 401 1.25 3.19 -35.84
C VAL A 401 -0.18 3.39 -35.30
N ARG A 402 -0.33 3.80 -34.02
CA ARG A 402 -1.60 3.72 -33.28
C ARG A 402 -2.14 5.08 -32.83
N GLY A 403 -1.40 6.15 -33.09
CA GLY A 403 -1.66 7.45 -32.42
C GLY A 403 -1.22 7.45 -30.98
N GLN A 404 -1.25 8.61 -30.36
CA GLN A 404 -0.81 8.78 -28.97
C GLN A 404 -1.88 8.35 -27.98
N ILE A 405 -1.55 7.41 -27.10
CA ILE A 405 -2.40 6.94 -26.02
C ILE A 405 -1.64 7.18 -24.71
N VAL A 406 -2.12 8.15 -23.93
CA VAL A 406 -1.45 8.61 -22.69
C VAL A 406 -2.10 8.00 -21.47
N LYS A 407 -1.28 7.38 -20.60
CA LYS A 407 -1.66 7.00 -19.25
C LYS A 407 -1.09 7.99 -18.25
N ASN A 408 -1.96 8.59 -17.45
CA ASN A 408 -1.54 9.47 -16.35
C ASN A 408 -1.40 8.65 -15.07
N VAL A 409 -0.26 8.78 -14.43
CA VAL A 409 0.06 8.13 -13.15
C VAL A 409 0.42 9.22 -12.15
N THR A 410 -0.17 9.15 -10.96
CA THR A 410 0.16 10.06 -9.85
C THR A 410 0.44 9.23 -8.62
N SER A 411 1.51 9.52 -7.92
CA SER A 411 1.83 8.87 -6.66
C SER A 411 2.40 9.88 -5.66
N ARG A 412 1.95 9.77 -4.42
CA ARG A 412 2.45 10.56 -3.28
C ARG A 412 3.65 9.92 -2.60
N PHE A 413 3.91 8.65 -2.89
CA PHE A 413 5.01 7.90 -2.30
C PHE A 413 6.30 8.00 -3.09
N LEU A 414 6.25 8.50 -4.34
CA LEU A 414 7.44 8.61 -5.16
C LEU A 414 8.38 9.68 -4.63
N SER A 415 9.62 9.32 -4.47
CA SER A 415 10.76 10.20 -4.21
C SER A 415 11.63 10.32 -5.46
N ASP A 416 12.49 11.34 -5.48
CA ASP A 416 13.38 11.63 -6.61
C ASP A 416 14.82 11.19 -6.32
N ASP A 417 14.97 10.10 -5.56
CA ASP A 417 16.27 9.51 -5.27
C ASP A 417 16.97 9.04 -6.54
N LEU A 418 18.28 9.08 -6.52
CA LEU A 418 19.06 8.49 -7.59
C LEU A 418 18.97 6.97 -7.50
N PHE A 419 18.66 6.38 -8.65
CA PHE A 419 18.78 4.95 -8.86
C PHE A 419 19.91 4.76 -9.87
N GLU A 420 21.03 4.19 -9.43
CA GLU A 420 22.25 4.15 -10.24
C GLU A 420 22.64 5.57 -10.72
N ASP A 421 22.52 5.83 -12.03
CA ASP A 421 22.89 7.12 -12.64
C ASP A 421 21.68 7.99 -12.99
N GLU A 422 20.43 7.53 -12.75
CA GLU A 422 19.23 8.31 -13.08
C GLU A 422 18.26 8.43 -11.90
N PRO A 423 17.42 9.49 -11.87
CA PRO A 423 16.37 9.62 -10.87
C PRO A 423 15.38 8.45 -10.92
N PHE A 424 14.99 7.93 -9.75
CA PHE A 424 14.08 6.80 -9.65
C PHE A 424 12.75 7.03 -10.40
N CYS A 425 12.18 8.23 -10.31
CA CYS A 425 10.93 8.55 -11.02
C CYS A 425 11.06 8.47 -12.54
N GLN A 426 12.24 8.81 -13.09
CA GLN A 426 12.52 8.69 -14.51
C GLN A 426 12.55 7.22 -14.94
N ARG A 427 13.25 6.39 -14.18
CA ARG A 427 13.29 4.94 -14.41
C ARG A 427 11.88 4.35 -14.30
N ARG A 428 11.17 4.63 -13.22
CA ARG A 428 9.81 4.12 -13.01
C ARG A 428 8.84 4.48 -14.13
N ALA A 429 8.96 5.69 -14.69
CA ALA A 429 8.14 6.09 -15.85
C ALA A 429 8.46 5.24 -17.10
N LYS A 430 9.74 4.89 -17.33
CA LYS A 430 10.14 3.99 -18.43
C LYS A 430 9.62 2.57 -18.22
N ASP A 431 9.72 2.04 -16.99
CA ASP A 431 9.23 0.71 -16.65
C ASP A 431 7.72 0.62 -16.87
N LEU A 432 6.97 1.63 -16.40
CA LEU A 432 5.53 1.72 -16.64
C LEU A 432 5.18 1.80 -18.14
N LEU A 433 5.98 2.51 -18.94
CA LEU A 433 5.79 2.54 -20.39
C LEU A 433 5.98 1.14 -20.97
N HIS A 434 7.05 0.45 -20.59
CA HIS A 434 7.34 -0.90 -21.06
C HIS A 434 6.23 -1.89 -20.67
N GLU A 435 5.78 -1.85 -19.40
CA GLU A 435 4.64 -2.65 -18.95
C GLU A 435 3.39 -2.41 -19.81
N CYS A 436 3.07 -1.14 -20.09
CA CYS A 436 1.88 -0.79 -20.87
C CYS A 436 1.99 -1.19 -22.35
N LEU A 437 3.17 -1.07 -22.94
CA LEU A 437 3.43 -1.49 -24.33
C LEU A 437 3.25 -3.00 -24.50
N ASN A 438 3.56 -3.77 -23.47
CA ASN A 438 3.44 -5.23 -23.50
C ASN A 438 2.02 -5.72 -23.21
N CYS A 439 1.12 -4.89 -22.69
CA CYS A 439 -0.28 -5.24 -22.42
C CYS A 439 -1.12 -5.37 -23.72
N LYS A 440 -0.68 -6.18 -24.67
CA LYS A 440 -1.33 -6.33 -26.00
C LYS A 440 -2.45 -7.35 -26.04
N GLY A 441 -2.73 -8.03 -24.95
CA GLY A 441 -3.82 -9.01 -24.87
C GLY A 441 -3.77 -9.81 -23.57
N ALA A 442 -4.89 -10.42 -23.26
CA ALA A 442 -5.04 -11.32 -22.14
C ALA A 442 -5.63 -12.65 -22.60
N TYR A 443 -5.34 -13.71 -21.87
CA TYR A 443 -5.96 -15.01 -22.07
C TYR A 443 -6.65 -15.44 -20.79
N TYR A 444 -7.80 -16.04 -20.93
CA TYR A 444 -8.42 -16.87 -19.92
C TYR A 444 -8.17 -18.33 -20.32
N LEU A 445 -7.60 -19.09 -19.42
CA LEU A 445 -7.20 -20.47 -19.63
C LEU A 445 -7.87 -21.36 -18.58
N THR A 446 -8.28 -22.56 -18.95
CA THR A 446 -8.70 -23.60 -18.03
C THR A 446 -7.85 -24.83 -18.25
N THR A 447 -7.36 -25.42 -17.14
CA THR A 447 -6.60 -26.66 -17.16
C THR A 447 -7.05 -27.59 -16.04
N TYR A 448 -6.91 -28.90 -16.21
CA TYR A 448 -7.09 -29.87 -15.13
C TYR A 448 -5.82 -30.09 -14.30
N LEU A 449 -4.70 -29.47 -14.72
CA LEU A 449 -3.50 -29.51 -13.90
C LEU A 449 -3.70 -28.66 -12.62
N PRO A 450 -3.43 -29.22 -11.45
CA PRO A 450 -3.54 -28.49 -10.20
C PRO A 450 -2.34 -27.58 -10.00
N LEU A 451 -2.41 -26.36 -10.55
CA LEU A 451 -1.33 -25.36 -10.48
C LEU A 451 -1.23 -24.71 -9.09
N ILE A 452 -1.38 -25.49 -8.05
CA ILE A 452 -1.45 -25.01 -6.65
C ILE A 452 -0.20 -24.27 -6.16
N HIS A 453 0.93 -24.47 -6.80
CA HIS A 453 2.19 -23.78 -6.51
C HIS A 453 2.33 -22.42 -7.23
N ALA A 454 1.48 -22.17 -8.24
CA ALA A 454 1.51 -20.92 -8.97
C ALA A 454 1.06 -19.73 -8.09
N ARG A 455 1.61 -18.55 -8.38
CA ARG A 455 1.30 -17.30 -7.69
C ARG A 455 0.91 -16.23 -8.70
N VAL A 456 0.06 -15.32 -8.27
CA VAL A 456 -0.24 -14.10 -9.02
C VAL A 456 1.01 -13.25 -9.15
N GLY A 457 1.24 -12.71 -10.34
CA GLY A 457 2.47 -12.00 -10.70
C GLY A 457 3.60 -12.88 -11.24
N ALA A 458 3.50 -14.22 -11.12
CA ALA A 458 4.46 -15.12 -11.69
C ALA A 458 4.31 -15.23 -13.23
N PHE A 459 5.37 -15.66 -13.89
CA PHE A 459 5.40 -15.85 -15.35
C PHE A 459 5.27 -17.32 -15.70
N MET A 460 4.60 -17.57 -16.80
CA MET A 460 4.48 -18.90 -17.38
C MET A 460 4.57 -18.83 -18.90
N ASP A 461 4.93 -19.94 -19.52
CA ASP A 461 4.97 -20.09 -20.96
C ASP A 461 3.77 -20.93 -21.43
N ILE A 462 3.02 -20.39 -22.39
CA ILE A 462 1.85 -21.08 -22.94
C ILE A 462 2.05 -21.34 -24.43
N ARG A 463 1.62 -22.51 -24.89
CA ARG A 463 1.55 -22.87 -26.29
C ARG A 463 0.15 -23.33 -26.64
N LEU A 464 -0.58 -22.49 -27.39
CA LEU A 464 -1.99 -22.69 -27.69
C LEU A 464 -2.25 -23.45 -28.98
N ASN A 465 -1.20 -23.65 -29.77
CA ASN A 465 -1.26 -24.38 -31.04
C ASN A 465 0.07 -25.10 -31.25
N LYS A 466 0.03 -26.34 -31.79
CA LYS A 466 1.22 -27.18 -31.97
C LYS A 466 2.35 -26.52 -32.78
N ASP A 467 1.98 -25.67 -33.72
CA ASP A 467 2.93 -25.01 -34.59
C ASP A 467 3.35 -23.61 -34.10
N SER A 468 2.80 -23.15 -32.97
CA SER A 468 3.14 -21.84 -32.42
C SER A 468 4.29 -21.93 -31.43
N ALA A 469 5.14 -20.90 -31.40
CA ALA A 469 6.11 -20.73 -30.35
C ALA A 469 5.43 -20.51 -28.99
N PHE A 470 6.13 -20.84 -27.92
CA PHE A 470 5.71 -20.47 -26.59
C PHE A 470 5.54 -18.95 -26.47
N LYS A 471 4.49 -18.54 -25.77
CA LYS A 471 4.22 -17.13 -25.43
C LYS A 471 4.40 -16.97 -23.95
N LYS A 472 5.25 -16.05 -23.57
CA LYS A 472 5.40 -15.66 -22.17
C LYS A 472 4.20 -14.84 -21.72
N VAL A 473 3.65 -15.20 -20.59
CA VAL A 473 2.49 -14.53 -19.99
C VAL A 473 2.69 -14.38 -18.49
N ARG A 474 2.07 -13.35 -17.92
CA ARG A 474 2.05 -13.11 -16.49
C ARG A 474 0.70 -13.50 -15.92
N ILE A 475 0.68 -14.19 -14.81
CA ILE A 475 -0.52 -14.59 -14.09
C ILE A 475 -1.11 -13.39 -13.38
N ASP A 476 -2.34 -13.01 -13.72
CA ASP A 476 -3.09 -11.92 -13.05
C ASP A 476 -4.11 -12.45 -12.04
N GLU A 477 -4.65 -13.65 -12.30
CA GLU A 477 -5.62 -14.32 -11.43
C GLU A 477 -5.51 -15.84 -11.56
N LEU A 478 -5.70 -16.52 -10.45
CA LEU A 478 -5.74 -17.98 -10.35
C LEU A 478 -6.95 -18.40 -9.53
N THR A 479 -7.79 -19.22 -10.10
CA THR A 479 -8.93 -19.85 -9.39
C THR A 479 -8.77 -21.35 -9.40
N PHE A 480 -8.79 -21.94 -8.22
CA PHE A 480 -8.78 -23.39 -8.03
C PHE A 480 -10.19 -23.82 -7.68
N ARG A 481 -10.72 -24.74 -8.49
CA ARG A 481 -12.07 -25.25 -8.29
C ARG A 481 -12.03 -26.76 -8.03
N TYR A 482 -12.48 -27.12 -6.87
CA TYR A 482 -12.82 -28.49 -6.50
C TYR A 482 -14.33 -28.61 -6.40
N LYS A 483 -14.90 -29.58 -7.07
CA LYS A 483 -16.30 -29.98 -6.91
C LYS A 483 -16.37 -31.49 -6.86
N LYS A 484 -17.13 -31.97 -5.88
CA LYS A 484 -17.28 -33.39 -5.66
C LYS A 484 -17.79 -34.08 -6.94
N GLU A 485 -17.15 -35.21 -7.32
CA GLU A 485 -17.46 -36.00 -8.51
C GLU A 485 -17.09 -35.32 -9.87
N GLU A 486 -16.61 -34.07 -9.86
CA GLU A 486 -16.06 -33.43 -11.06
C GLU A 486 -14.53 -33.40 -11.05
N PRO A 487 -13.88 -33.29 -12.21
CA PRO A 487 -12.44 -33.08 -12.25
C PRO A 487 -12.06 -31.75 -11.58
N PHE A 488 -10.93 -31.77 -10.87
CA PHE A 488 -10.31 -30.54 -10.41
C PHE A 488 -9.94 -29.66 -11.58
N SER A 489 -10.13 -28.34 -11.45
CA SER A 489 -9.71 -27.39 -12.48
C SER A 489 -8.99 -26.17 -11.89
N SER A 490 -8.00 -25.69 -12.65
CA SER A 490 -7.37 -24.39 -12.44
C SER A 490 -7.81 -23.46 -13.58
N GLU A 491 -8.37 -22.32 -13.21
CA GLU A 491 -8.76 -21.25 -14.13
C GLU A 491 -7.77 -20.10 -13.98
N ILE A 492 -7.23 -19.59 -15.07
CA ILE A 492 -6.11 -18.66 -15.04
C ILE A 492 -6.39 -17.48 -15.96
N TRP A 493 -6.33 -16.28 -15.41
CA TRP A 493 -6.23 -15.07 -16.22
C TRP A 493 -4.77 -14.65 -16.34
N VAL A 494 -4.31 -14.48 -17.56
CA VAL A 494 -2.94 -14.08 -17.84
C VAL A 494 -2.89 -12.92 -18.82
N THR A 495 -1.95 -12.03 -18.60
CA THR A 495 -1.61 -10.95 -19.54
C THR A 495 -0.39 -11.35 -20.34
N ARG A 496 -0.42 -11.14 -21.66
CA ARG A 496 0.75 -11.32 -22.53
C ARG A 496 1.81 -10.27 -22.16
N VAL A 497 3.05 -10.73 -22.06
CA VAL A 497 4.22 -9.90 -21.70
C VAL A 497 5.16 -9.75 -22.89
#